data_965f487370e0da2193ba07b6424e9fbc
#
_entry.id   965f487370e0da2193ba07b6424e9fbc
#
_cell.length_a   1.000
_cell.length_b   1.000
_cell.length_c   1.000
_cell.angle_alpha   90.00
_cell.angle_beta   90.00
_cell.angle_gamma   90.00
#
_symmetry.space_group_name_H-M   'P 1'
#
loop_
_entity.id
_entity.type
_entity.pdbx_description
1 polymer ?
#
loop_
_entity_poly.entity_id
_entity_poly.type
_entity_poly.pdbx_seq_one_letter_code
_entity_poly.pdbx_strand_id
1 'polypeptide(L)'
;MVHDVFMKLLGIDLILERQLKALAVTIAYQLRTDYFRHRAYVNKVRNDSLWRIEQSYTNTEAEMNDILNTEMKVIHCMSDKDAMVYRMLRFDDKTTDEIAIETGLSKRAVESRIYRTRSMVRERVREVINF
;
A
#
# COMPACT_ATOMS: atom_id res chain seq x y z
N MET A 1 -9.98 -28.80 -23.36
CA MET A 1 -10.06 -28.40 -24.79
C MET A 1 -10.78 -29.45 -25.65
N VAL A 2 -10.33 -30.71 -25.73
CA VAL A 2 -11.02 -31.78 -26.52
C VAL A 2 -12.46 -32.00 -26.02
N HIS A 3 -12.64 -32.08 -24.71
CA HIS A 3 -13.97 -32.19 -24.09
C HIS A 3 -14.91 -31.02 -24.46
N ASP A 4 -14.40 -29.79 -24.48
CA ASP A 4 -15.20 -28.61 -24.82
C ASP A 4 -15.63 -28.60 -26.29
N VAL A 5 -14.80 -29.13 -27.20
CA VAL A 5 -15.19 -29.34 -28.60
C VAL A 5 -16.34 -30.34 -28.71
N PHE A 6 -16.25 -31.46 -27.98
CA PHE A 6 -17.33 -32.44 -27.92
C PHE A 6 -18.63 -31.88 -27.39
N MET A 7 -18.57 -31.09 -26.28
CA MET A 7 -19.76 -30.47 -25.70
C MET A 7 -20.43 -29.50 -26.67
N LYS A 8 -19.64 -28.73 -27.41
CA LYS A 8 -20.17 -27.81 -28.44
C LYS A 8 -20.77 -28.54 -29.63
N LEU A 9 -20.16 -29.65 -30.05
CA LEU A 9 -20.71 -30.48 -31.12
C LEU A 9 -22.03 -31.15 -30.73
N LEU A 10 -22.15 -31.63 -29.48
CA LEU A 10 -23.38 -32.24 -28.96
C LEU A 10 -24.55 -31.25 -28.86
N GLY A 11 -24.27 -29.93 -28.76
CA GLY A 11 -25.28 -28.88 -28.75
C GLY A 11 -25.83 -28.51 -30.13
N ILE A 12 -25.39 -29.16 -31.23
CA ILE A 12 -25.84 -28.89 -32.60
C ILE A 12 -26.77 -29.99 -33.03
N ASP A 13 -28.05 -29.70 -33.28
CA ASP A 13 -29.10 -30.67 -33.55
C ASP A 13 -28.98 -31.41 -34.91
N LEU A 14 -28.30 -30.83 -35.89
CA LEU A 14 -28.10 -31.39 -37.22
C LEU A 14 -26.67 -31.18 -37.68
N ILE A 15 -25.91 -32.28 -37.73
CA ILE A 15 -24.55 -32.30 -38.31
C ILE A 15 -24.52 -33.31 -39.45
N LEU A 16 -24.20 -32.85 -40.65
CA LEU A 16 -23.94 -33.72 -41.79
C LEU A 16 -22.55 -34.38 -41.62
N GLU A 17 -22.47 -35.69 -41.79
CA GLU A 17 -21.26 -36.48 -41.59
C GLU A 17 -20.04 -35.92 -42.36
N ARG A 18 -20.24 -35.40 -43.55
CA ARG A 18 -19.21 -34.73 -44.37
C ARG A 18 -18.63 -33.45 -43.73
N GLN A 19 -19.40 -32.76 -42.91
CA GLN A 19 -19.03 -31.48 -42.33
C GLN A 19 -18.48 -31.63 -40.93
N LEU A 20 -18.68 -32.77 -40.27
CA LEU A 20 -18.30 -33.00 -38.88
C LEU A 20 -16.83 -32.67 -38.61
N LYS A 21 -15.95 -33.12 -39.47
CA LYS A 21 -14.50 -32.94 -39.33
C LYS A 21 -14.09 -31.46 -39.44
N ALA A 22 -14.62 -30.76 -40.45
CA ALA A 22 -14.35 -29.35 -40.66
C ALA A 22 -14.93 -28.50 -39.50
N LEU A 23 -16.13 -28.85 -39.03
CA LEU A 23 -16.78 -28.16 -37.91
C LEU A 23 -16.00 -28.35 -36.59
N ALA A 24 -15.55 -29.55 -36.31
CA ALA A 24 -14.73 -29.87 -35.14
C ALA A 24 -13.43 -29.05 -35.13
N VAL A 25 -12.74 -28.97 -36.28
CA VAL A 25 -11.53 -28.17 -36.45
C VAL A 25 -11.81 -26.70 -36.24
N THR A 26 -12.90 -26.15 -36.79
CA THR A 26 -13.28 -24.74 -36.63
C THR A 26 -13.58 -24.41 -35.17
N ILE A 27 -14.32 -25.27 -34.46
CA ILE A 27 -14.63 -25.09 -33.04
C ILE A 27 -13.34 -25.16 -32.20
N ALA A 28 -12.44 -26.07 -32.48
CA ALA A 28 -11.16 -26.17 -31.81
C ALA A 28 -10.30 -24.90 -31.97
N TYR A 29 -10.28 -24.35 -33.19
CA TYR A 29 -9.59 -23.09 -33.49
C TYR A 29 -10.20 -21.91 -32.72
N GLN A 30 -11.50 -21.81 -32.67
CA GLN A 30 -12.19 -20.74 -31.89
C GLN A 30 -11.86 -20.86 -30.41
N LEU A 31 -11.99 -22.04 -29.82
CA LEU A 31 -11.67 -22.27 -28.40
C LEU A 31 -10.22 -21.95 -28.08
N ARG A 32 -9.29 -22.32 -28.95
CA ARG A 32 -7.88 -21.99 -28.79
C ARG A 32 -7.66 -20.47 -28.82
N THR A 33 -8.26 -19.78 -29.77
CA THR A 33 -8.12 -18.32 -29.89
C THR A 33 -8.69 -17.61 -28.66
N ASP A 34 -9.84 -18.03 -28.19
CA ASP A 34 -10.48 -17.48 -26.99
C ASP A 34 -9.64 -17.73 -25.74
N TYR A 35 -9.03 -18.91 -25.61
CA TYR A 35 -8.11 -19.23 -24.53
C TYR A 35 -6.90 -18.28 -24.50
N PHE A 36 -6.25 -18.04 -25.65
CA PHE A 36 -5.10 -17.14 -25.70
C PHE A 36 -5.48 -15.67 -25.47
N ARG A 37 -6.64 -15.23 -25.98
CA ARG A 37 -7.17 -13.90 -25.68
C ARG A 37 -7.43 -13.70 -24.18
N HIS A 38 -8.08 -14.67 -23.57
CA HIS A 38 -8.34 -14.62 -22.14
C HIS A 38 -7.05 -14.60 -21.33
N ARG A 39 -6.08 -15.43 -21.66
CA ARG A 39 -4.77 -15.45 -21.01
C ARG A 39 -4.01 -14.14 -21.15
N ALA A 40 -4.02 -13.53 -22.34
CA ALA A 40 -3.42 -12.21 -22.56
C ALA A 40 -4.10 -11.12 -21.72
N TYR A 41 -5.43 -11.15 -21.64
CA TYR A 41 -6.19 -10.21 -20.81
C TYR A 41 -5.86 -10.36 -19.33
N VAL A 42 -5.84 -11.58 -18.79
CA VAL A 42 -5.49 -11.86 -17.38
C VAL A 42 -4.08 -11.38 -17.06
N ASN A 43 -3.11 -11.63 -17.94
CA ASN A 43 -1.74 -11.17 -17.75
C ASN A 43 -1.64 -9.63 -17.76
N LYS A 44 -2.39 -8.96 -18.64
CA LYS A 44 -2.45 -7.50 -18.66
C LYS A 44 -3.01 -6.93 -17.36
N VAL A 45 -4.16 -7.43 -16.91
CA VAL A 45 -4.77 -6.99 -15.65
C VAL A 45 -3.86 -7.24 -14.44
N ARG A 46 -3.17 -8.38 -14.42
CA ARG A 46 -2.20 -8.70 -13.37
C ARG A 46 -1.03 -7.71 -13.36
N ASN A 47 -0.45 -7.41 -14.52
CA ASN A 47 0.64 -6.47 -14.62
C ASN A 47 0.21 -5.04 -14.22
N ASP A 48 -0.95 -4.58 -14.68
CA ASP A 48 -1.49 -3.28 -14.31
C ASP A 48 -1.75 -3.17 -12.79
N SER A 49 -2.18 -4.27 -12.16
CA SER A 49 -2.38 -4.32 -10.71
C SER A 49 -1.06 -4.25 -9.94
N LEU A 50 -0.02 -4.95 -10.40
CA LEU A 50 1.32 -4.90 -9.80
C LEU A 50 1.91 -3.49 -9.87
N TRP A 51 1.79 -2.80 -11.02
CA TRP A 51 2.24 -1.41 -11.18
C TRP A 51 1.54 -0.44 -10.23
N ARG A 52 0.24 -0.60 -10.01
CA ARG A 52 -0.53 0.23 -9.07
C ARG A 52 -0.08 0.01 -7.62
N ILE A 53 0.19 -1.23 -7.23
CA ILE A 53 0.68 -1.57 -5.91
C ILE A 53 2.06 -0.95 -5.69
N GLU A 54 2.98 -1.11 -6.63
CA GLU A 54 4.34 -0.58 -6.56
C GLU A 54 4.35 0.97 -6.46
N GLN A 55 3.49 1.63 -7.22
CA GLN A 55 3.33 3.09 -7.18
C GLN A 55 2.71 3.57 -5.86
N SER A 56 1.83 2.79 -5.25
CA SER A 56 1.26 3.08 -3.93
C SER A 56 2.31 2.96 -2.83
N TYR A 57 3.19 1.96 -2.86
CA TYR A 57 4.27 1.80 -1.88
C TYR A 57 5.31 2.92 -1.97
N THR A 58 5.73 3.33 -3.15
CA THR A 58 6.69 4.43 -3.34
C THR A 58 6.14 5.77 -2.85
N ASN A 59 4.87 6.06 -3.07
CA ASN A 59 4.25 7.27 -2.55
C ASN A 59 4.18 7.27 -1.02
N THR A 60 3.86 6.14 -0.40
CA THR A 60 3.79 6.01 1.06
C THR A 60 5.16 6.17 1.72
N GLU A 61 6.23 5.64 1.12
CA GLU A 61 7.59 5.83 1.62
C GLU A 61 8.06 7.30 1.54
N ALA A 62 7.77 7.98 0.42
CA ALA A 62 8.08 9.39 0.25
C ALA A 62 7.34 10.26 1.28
N GLU A 63 6.05 10.04 1.48
CA GLU A 63 5.24 10.73 2.48
C GLU A 63 5.76 10.47 3.92
N MET A 64 6.13 9.23 4.23
CA MET A 64 6.70 8.87 5.52
C MET A 64 8.03 9.58 5.76
N ASN A 65 8.91 9.64 4.76
CA ASN A 65 10.18 10.35 4.85
C ASN A 65 9.99 11.86 5.04
N ASP A 66 9.00 12.47 4.38
CA ASP A 66 8.67 13.88 4.56
C ASP A 66 8.17 14.20 5.96
N ILE A 67 7.35 13.31 6.53
CA ILE A 67 6.88 13.41 7.92
C ILE A 67 8.06 13.33 8.90
N LEU A 68 8.95 12.34 8.74
CA LEU A 68 10.13 12.17 9.61
C LEU A 68 11.10 13.35 9.50
N ASN A 69 11.35 13.85 8.30
CA ASN A 69 12.17 15.02 8.08
C ASN A 69 11.57 16.28 8.72
N THR A 70 10.25 16.42 8.66
CA THR A 70 9.54 17.53 9.29
C THR A 70 9.61 17.44 10.82
N GLU A 71 9.41 16.24 11.38
CA GLU A 71 9.57 15.97 12.82
C GLU A 71 10.97 16.38 13.31
N MET A 72 12.02 15.96 12.59
CA MET A 72 13.40 16.30 12.93
C MET A 72 13.68 17.80 12.87
N LYS A 73 13.15 18.52 11.87
CA LYS A 73 13.25 19.98 11.78
C LYS A 73 12.61 20.69 12.96
N VAL A 74 11.43 20.22 13.37
CA VAL A 74 10.73 20.78 14.54
C VAL A 74 11.52 20.55 15.83
N ILE A 75 12.09 19.35 16.01
CA ILE A 75 12.93 19.03 17.17
C ILE A 75 14.14 19.98 17.24
N HIS A 76 14.78 20.28 16.10
CA HIS A 76 15.90 21.23 16.05
C HIS A 76 15.51 22.66 16.40
N CYS A 77 14.25 23.04 16.19
CA CYS A 77 13.73 24.38 16.56
C CYS A 77 13.27 24.47 18.01
N MET A 78 13.19 23.36 18.74
CA MET A 78 12.81 23.34 20.16
C MET A 78 13.94 23.79 21.07
N SER A 79 13.59 24.22 22.30
CA SER A 79 14.57 24.40 23.34
C SER A 79 15.24 23.05 23.70
N ASP A 80 16.49 23.08 24.16
CA ASP A 80 17.22 21.86 24.49
C ASP A 80 16.47 20.94 25.47
N LYS A 81 15.80 21.54 26.47
CA LYS A 81 15.01 20.80 27.46
C LYS A 81 13.74 20.18 26.85
N ASP A 82 13.09 20.88 25.93
CA ASP A 82 11.91 20.38 25.25
C ASP A 82 12.27 19.27 24.25
N ALA A 83 13.35 19.47 23.48
CA ALA A 83 13.86 18.48 22.57
C ALA A 83 14.30 17.20 23.29
N MET A 84 14.95 17.32 24.44
CA MET A 84 15.38 16.18 25.27
C MET A 84 14.17 15.39 25.78
N VAL A 85 13.17 16.05 26.35
CA VAL A 85 11.94 15.39 26.84
C VAL A 85 11.19 14.71 25.68
N TYR A 86 11.08 15.38 24.53
CA TYR A 86 10.43 14.81 23.38
C TYR A 86 11.15 13.58 22.84
N ARG A 87 12.47 13.61 22.75
CA ARG A 87 13.28 12.45 22.31
C ARG A 87 13.16 11.26 23.24
N MET A 88 13.26 11.48 24.54
CA MET A 88 13.10 10.43 25.54
C MET A 88 11.75 9.73 25.44
N LEU A 89 10.67 10.50 25.20
CA LEU A 89 9.33 9.94 25.03
C LEU A 89 9.17 9.22 23.68
N ARG A 90 9.67 9.81 22.60
CA ARG A 90 9.37 9.38 21.24
C ARG A 90 10.27 8.25 20.73
N PHE A 91 11.56 8.31 21.07
CA PHE A 91 12.56 7.39 20.56
C PHE A 91 13.04 6.39 21.61
N ASP A 92 13.07 6.77 22.87
CA ASP A 92 13.53 5.90 23.95
C ASP A 92 12.38 5.20 24.70
N ASP A 93 11.13 5.42 24.28
CA ASP A 93 9.89 4.84 24.86
C ASP A 93 9.79 5.00 26.39
N LYS A 94 10.38 6.06 26.95
CA LYS A 94 10.36 6.32 28.38
C LYS A 94 9.02 6.84 28.86
N THR A 95 8.63 6.43 30.04
CA THR A 95 7.43 6.94 30.72
C THR A 95 7.67 8.35 31.27
N THR A 96 6.58 9.06 31.54
CA THR A 96 6.64 10.41 32.13
C THR A 96 7.39 10.42 33.47
N ASP A 97 7.24 9.37 34.27
CA ASP A 97 7.91 9.23 35.56
C ASP A 97 9.42 9.02 35.42
N GLU A 98 9.84 8.18 34.48
CA GLU A 98 11.25 7.96 34.15
C GLU A 98 11.93 9.23 33.61
N ILE A 99 11.25 9.96 32.74
CA ILE A 99 11.72 11.25 32.22
C ILE A 99 11.88 12.25 33.35
N ALA A 100 10.92 12.32 34.28
CA ALA A 100 10.98 13.23 35.43
C ALA A 100 12.21 12.92 36.32
N ILE A 101 12.48 11.64 36.60
CA ILE A 101 13.64 11.21 37.37
C ILE A 101 14.96 11.58 36.66
N GLU A 102 15.08 11.28 35.36
CA GLU A 102 16.31 11.53 34.61
C GLU A 102 16.61 13.01 34.40
N THR A 103 15.56 13.82 34.18
CA THR A 103 15.72 15.25 33.90
C THR A 103 15.75 16.12 35.15
N GLY A 104 15.38 15.55 36.32
CA GLY A 104 15.23 16.29 37.56
C GLY A 104 14.04 17.27 37.54
N LEU A 105 13.12 17.14 36.59
CA LEU A 105 11.91 17.94 36.48
C LEU A 105 10.76 17.30 37.25
N SER A 106 9.79 18.13 37.70
CA SER A 106 8.56 17.58 38.27
C SER A 106 7.74 16.87 37.19
N LYS A 107 6.97 15.85 37.56
CA LYS A 107 6.08 15.13 36.63
C LYS A 107 5.17 16.07 35.85
N ARG A 108 4.58 17.05 36.54
CA ARG A 108 3.71 18.08 35.93
C ARG A 108 4.46 18.95 34.89
N ALA A 109 5.72 19.28 35.16
CA ALA A 109 6.56 20.01 34.21
C ALA A 109 6.87 19.17 32.96
N VAL A 110 7.12 17.87 33.13
CA VAL A 110 7.33 16.93 32.02
C VAL A 110 6.06 16.79 31.18
N GLU A 111 4.91 16.58 31.80
CA GLU A 111 3.60 16.48 31.12
C GLU A 111 3.28 17.73 30.31
N SER A 112 3.51 18.92 30.89
CA SER A 112 3.31 20.21 30.19
C SER A 112 4.22 20.34 28.96
N ARG A 113 5.49 19.92 29.06
CA ARG A 113 6.45 19.93 27.95
C ARG A 113 6.05 18.93 26.85
N ILE A 114 5.63 17.75 27.24
CA ILE A 114 5.14 16.71 26.30
C ILE A 114 3.92 17.23 25.52
N TYR A 115 2.97 17.83 26.20
CA TYR A 115 1.79 18.39 25.55
C TYR A 115 2.16 19.46 24.51
N ARG A 116 2.99 20.42 24.91
CA ARG A 116 3.43 21.52 24.06
C ARG A 116 4.23 21.05 22.85
N THR A 117 5.22 20.18 23.06
CA THR A 117 6.08 19.65 21.99
C THR A 117 5.31 18.79 21.01
N ARG A 118 4.40 17.94 21.49
CA ARG A 118 3.50 17.14 20.61
C ARG A 118 2.58 18.03 19.77
N SER A 119 2.08 19.13 20.35
CA SER A 119 1.24 20.08 19.62
C SER A 119 2.03 20.75 18.50
N MET A 120 3.25 21.21 18.77
CA MET A 120 4.12 21.82 17.76
C MET A 120 4.44 20.86 16.60
N VAL A 121 4.79 19.63 16.89
CA VAL A 121 5.06 18.62 15.85
C VAL A 121 3.81 18.32 15.04
N ARG A 122 2.67 18.14 15.70
CA ARG A 122 1.39 17.84 15.03
C ARG A 122 0.95 18.94 14.08
N GLU A 123 1.08 20.19 14.47
CA GLU A 123 0.74 21.35 13.63
C GLU A 123 1.62 21.38 12.38
N ARG A 124 2.92 21.24 12.53
CA ARG A 124 3.86 21.22 11.40
C ARG A 124 3.65 20.05 10.45
N VAL A 125 3.43 18.86 10.98
CA VAL A 125 3.15 17.67 10.18
C VAL A 125 1.83 17.83 9.41
N ARG A 126 0.81 18.43 10.02
CA ARG A 126 -0.45 18.72 9.31
C ARG A 126 -0.25 19.66 8.11
N GLU A 127 0.59 20.66 8.23
CA GLU A 127 0.91 21.56 7.12
C GLU A 127 1.53 20.84 5.94
N VAL A 128 2.33 19.79 6.19
CA VAL A 128 2.97 18.98 5.15
C VAL A 128 1.99 17.99 4.50
N ILE A 129 1.11 17.37 5.30
CA ILE A 129 0.15 16.37 4.80
C ILE A 129 -1.01 17.03 4.02
N ASN A 130 -1.43 18.23 4.41
CA ASN A 130 -2.56 18.94 3.77
C ASN A 130 -2.16 19.69 2.49
N PHE A 131 -0.95 19.55 2.06
CA PHE A 131 -0.48 19.99 0.75
C PHE A 131 -0.64 18.87 -0.26
#